data_3e739851fd648f19a5d72d2c2391722b
#
_entry.id   3e739851fd648f19a5d72d2c2391722b
#
_cell.length_a   1.000
_cell.length_b   1.000
_cell.length_c   1.000
_cell.angle_alpha   90.00
_cell.angle_beta   90.00
_cell.angle_gamma   90.00
#
_symmetry.space_group_name_H-M   'P 1'
#
loop_
_entity.id
_entity.type
_entity.pdbx_description
1 polymer ?
#
loop_
_entity_poly.entity_id
_entity_poly.type
_entity_poly.pdbx_seq_one_letter_code
_entity_poly.pdbx_strand_id
1 'polypeptide(L)'
;MSRAETAAGPGLHDDDRAGGPGQDGGRTPERTQASPATRAVWSLGLFGSELLIVFRRARTLALLGVLAGVPVLVGIAVRIETRGGRSVGGNGGGGPAFLEQISNNGLFLAFASLAATLPFFLPMAVGVVAGDAVAGEASTGTLRYLLVAPAGRTRLLLAKYASVLAFCVAATLVVVLSAVIVGFTLFPVGDVTLLSGNTVPLSDGILRGLLIALLVASSLIGLAALGLFVSTLTDSGIGAMAATVGLLITIQIVDSIPQLHTVQPYLFPHYWLSFADVMRAPVIWTGVVKNLALQAVYAAVFGSAAWARFTTRDITA
;
A
#
# COMPACT_ATOMS: atom_id res chain seq x y z
N MET A 1 -47.08 14.21 62.57
CA MET A 1 -47.15 13.18 63.61
C MET A 1 -45.81 12.46 63.57
N SER A 2 -44.96 12.85 64.52
CA SER A 2 -44.61 12.24 65.79
C SER A 2 -43.66 11.08 65.62
N ARG A 3 -42.51 11.00 66.14
CA ARG A 3 -41.69 11.33 67.30
C ARG A 3 -40.38 10.57 67.11
N ALA A 4 -39.20 11.12 67.21
CA ALA A 4 -38.39 11.38 68.40
C ALA A 4 -38.14 10.12 69.26
N GLU A 5 -36.90 9.76 69.51
CA GLU A 5 -36.14 9.94 70.76
C GLU A 5 -34.92 9.01 70.72
N THR A 6 -33.67 9.47 70.82
CA THR A 6 -32.95 9.85 72.06
C THR A 6 -32.35 8.64 72.83
N ALA A 7 -31.04 8.62 72.97
CA ALA A 7 -30.21 8.53 74.19
C ALA A 7 -28.85 7.87 73.84
N ALA A 8 -27.76 8.51 73.94
CA ALA A 8 -26.94 9.01 75.06
C ALA A 8 -26.17 7.94 75.83
N GLY A 9 -24.82 8.12 75.76
CA GLY A 9 -24.02 7.98 76.91
C GLY A 9 -22.76 7.13 76.85
N PRO A 10 -21.73 7.47 77.63
CA PRO A 10 -20.35 7.58 77.13
C PRO A 10 -19.42 6.54 77.78
N GLY A 11 -18.21 6.40 77.25
CA GLY A 11 -17.16 5.60 77.82
C GLY A 11 -15.78 6.00 77.33
N LEU A 12 -15.13 6.87 78.06
CA LEU A 12 -13.69 7.14 78.04
C LEU A 12 -12.89 5.87 78.34
N HIS A 13 -11.86 5.59 77.57
CA HIS A 13 -10.63 5.05 78.12
C HIS A 13 -9.46 5.53 77.30
N ASP A 14 -8.58 6.32 77.91
CA ASP A 14 -7.22 6.61 77.59
C ASP A 14 -6.42 5.32 77.59
N ASP A 15 -5.55 5.14 76.59
CA ASP A 15 -4.22 4.60 76.81
C ASP A 15 -3.24 5.08 75.75
N ASP A 16 -2.31 5.89 76.22
CA ASP A 16 -1.06 6.30 75.57
C ASP A 16 -0.22 5.08 75.17
N ARG A 17 0.24 5.05 73.90
CA ARG A 17 1.58 4.55 73.57
C ARG A 17 2.12 5.19 72.30
N ALA A 18 3.15 5.99 72.50
CA ALA A 18 4.04 6.50 71.49
C ALA A 18 4.66 5.38 70.64
N GLY A 19 4.58 5.49 69.34
CA GLY A 19 5.31 4.66 68.37
C GLY A 19 5.70 5.54 67.17
N GLY A 20 6.99 5.73 66.99
CA GLY A 20 7.60 6.73 66.10
C GLY A 20 7.29 6.62 64.62
N PRO A 21 7.67 7.67 63.83
CA PRO A 21 7.35 7.76 62.41
C PRO A 21 8.17 6.78 61.59
N GLY A 22 7.51 5.70 61.10
CA GLY A 22 8.03 4.85 60.07
C GLY A 22 8.09 5.65 58.78
N GLN A 23 9.30 5.92 58.32
CA GLN A 23 9.55 6.44 56.98
C GLN A 23 9.08 5.38 55.95
N ASP A 24 7.86 5.52 55.49
CA ASP A 24 7.35 4.78 54.35
C ASP A 24 7.96 5.41 53.10
N GLY A 25 9.12 4.84 52.70
CA GLY A 25 9.82 5.21 51.48
C GLY A 25 8.91 4.97 50.28
N GLY A 26 8.31 6.06 49.78
CA GLY A 26 7.54 6.04 48.55
C GLY A 26 8.32 5.44 47.39
N ARG A 27 8.18 4.14 47.16
CA ARG A 27 8.57 3.48 45.95
C ARG A 27 7.68 4.00 44.84
N THR A 28 8.13 5.05 44.15
CA THR A 28 7.65 5.38 42.82
C THR A 28 7.69 4.09 41.98
N PRO A 29 6.59 3.67 41.38
CA PRO A 29 6.63 2.51 40.50
C PRO A 29 7.57 2.80 39.35
N GLU A 30 8.73 2.18 39.39
CA GLU A 30 9.74 2.17 38.33
C GLU A 30 9.00 1.70 37.06
N ARG A 31 8.76 2.61 36.13
CA ARG A 31 8.23 2.27 34.82
C ARG A 31 9.24 1.34 34.16
N THR A 32 9.00 0.07 34.26
CA THR A 32 9.79 -0.98 33.59
C THR A 32 9.72 -0.67 32.09
N GLN A 33 10.75 0.01 31.59
CA GLN A 33 10.87 0.26 30.16
C GLN A 33 11.11 -1.10 29.51
N ALA A 34 10.13 -1.59 28.79
CA ALA A 34 10.25 -2.84 28.05
C ALA A 34 11.52 -2.81 27.18
N SER A 35 12.29 -3.89 27.21
CA SER A 35 13.56 -3.99 26.48
C SER A 35 13.36 -3.79 24.98
N PRO A 36 14.37 -3.31 24.23
CA PRO A 36 14.24 -3.09 22.79
C PRO A 36 13.84 -4.37 22.03
N ALA A 37 14.26 -5.55 22.49
CA ALA A 37 13.86 -6.83 21.92
C ALA A 37 12.35 -7.10 22.09
N THR A 38 11.80 -6.83 23.27
CA THR A 38 10.34 -6.97 23.52
C THR A 38 9.53 -6.02 22.64
N ARG A 39 10.02 -4.79 22.44
CA ARG A 39 9.36 -3.80 21.55
C ARG A 39 9.38 -4.24 20.08
N ALA A 40 10.45 -4.88 19.61
CA ALA A 40 10.55 -5.39 18.25
C ALA A 40 9.58 -6.55 17.98
N VAL A 41 9.48 -7.50 18.91
CA VAL A 41 8.55 -8.64 18.81
C VAL A 41 7.09 -8.16 18.76
N TRP A 42 6.72 -7.18 19.58
CA TRP A 42 5.37 -6.59 19.55
C TRP A 42 5.07 -5.86 18.22
N SER A 43 6.05 -5.19 17.62
CA SER A 43 5.86 -4.51 16.33
C SER A 43 5.69 -5.49 15.16
N LEU A 44 6.42 -6.61 15.16
CA LEU A 44 6.27 -7.67 14.16
C LEU A 44 4.93 -8.39 14.29
N GLY A 45 4.46 -8.65 15.52
CA GLY A 45 3.14 -9.22 15.78
C GLY A 45 2.02 -8.29 15.28
N LEU A 46 2.12 -7.00 15.53
CA LEU A 46 1.18 -6.00 15.05
C LEU A 46 1.16 -5.94 13.50
N PHE A 47 2.32 -5.91 12.87
CA PHE A 47 2.42 -5.92 11.40
C PHE A 47 1.84 -7.22 10.82
N GLY A 48 2.13 -8.37 11.40
CA GLY A 48 1.56 -9.65 10.97
C GLY A 48 0.04 -9.70 11.08
N SER A 49 -0.54 -9.15 12.15
CA SER A 49 -2.00 -9.06 12.29
C SER A 49 -2.63 -8.13 11.26
N GLU A 50 -2.02 -6.98 10.97
CA GLU A 50 -2.50 -6.05 9.93
C GLU A 50 -2.42 -6.69 8.55
N LEU A 51 -1.34 -7.41 8.22
CA LEU A 51 -1.24 -8.18 6.97
C LEU A 51 -2.38 -9.19 6.84
N LEU A 52 -2.62 -9.98 7.89
CA LEU A 52 -3.72 -10.96 7.89
C LEU A 52 -5.07 -10.29 7.67
N ILE A 53 -5.32 -9.14 8.29
CA ILE A 53 -6.56 -8.38 8.12
C ILE A 53 -6.71 -7.95 6.64
N VAL A 54 -5.67 -7.39 6.04
CA VAL A 54 -5.71 -6.93 4.64
C VAL A 54 -5.94 -8.10 3.68
N PHE A 55 -5.17 -9.20 3.80
CA PHE A 55 -5.21 -10.30 2.83
C PHE A 55 -6.36 -11.30 3.05
N ARG A 56 -7.01 -11.32 4.21
CA ARG A 56 -8.20 -12.17 4.45
C ARG A 56 -9.52 -11.51 4.05
N ARG A 57 -9.52 -10.22 3.74
CA ARG A 57 -10.73 -9.54 3.27
C ARG A 57 -11.12 -10.02 1.87
N ALA A 58 -12.36 -10.48 1.69
CA ALA A 58 -12.85 -10.99 0.40
C ALA A 58 -12.65 -9.99 -0.76
N ARG A 59 -12.85 -8.69 -0.51
CA ARG A 59 -12.62 -7.65 -1.52
C ARG A 59 -11.15 -7.54 -1.95
N THR A 60 -10.19 -7.71 -1.04
CA THR A 60 -8.75 -7.70 -1.36
C THR A 60 -8.42 -8.89 -2.26
N LEU A 61 -8.94 -10.08 -1.94
CA LEU A 61 -8.78 -11.26 -2.77
C LEU A 61 -9.45 -11.08 -4.14
N ALA A 62 -10.63 -10.47 -4.20
CA ALA A 62 -11.30 -10.15 -5.46
C ALA A 62 -10.46 -9.19 -6.33
N LEU A 63 -9.87 -8.13 -5.72
CA LEU A 63 -8.98 -7.21 -6.42
C LEU A 63 -7.74 -7.92 -6.97
N LEU A 64 -7.10 -8.79 -6.19
CA LEU A 64 -5.96 -9.60 -6.65
C LEU A 64 -6.40 -10.56 -7.77
N GLY A 65 -7.59 -11.15 -7.68
CA GLY A 65 -8.15 -11.98 -8.74
C GLY A 65 -8.38 -11.22 -10.04
N VAL A 66 -8.93 -10.01 -9.98
CA VAL A 66 -9.07 -9.13 -11.15
C VAL A 66 -7.71 -8.78 -11.74
N LEU A 67 -6.74 -8.42 -10.91
CA LEU A 67 -5.37 -8.12 -11.36
C LEU A 67 -4.70 -9.33 -12.01
N ALA A 68 -4.89 -10.53 -11.50
CA ALA A 68 -4.41 -11.76 -12.13
C ALA A 68 -5.12 -12.07 -13.45
N GLY A 69 -6.37 -11.66 -13.62
CA GLY A 69 -7.16 -11.85 -14.83
C GLY A 69 -6.68 -11.00 -16.01
N VAL A 70 -6.12 -9.80 -15.77
CA VAL A 70 -5.67 -8.91 -16.86
C VAL A 70 -4.59 -9.55 -17.74
N PRO A 71 -3.50 -10.14 -17.20
CA PRO A 71 -2.51 -10.85 -18.03
C PRO A 71 -3.11 -12.02 -18.81
N VAL A 72 -4.08 -12.73 -18.25
CA VAL A 72 -4.77 -13.82 -18.94
C VAL A 72 -5.52 -13.29 -20.17
N LEU A 73 -6.27 -12.20 -19.99
CA LEU A 73 -7.01 -11.56 -21.08
C LEU A 73 -6.07 -11.03 -22.17
N VAL A 74 -4.99 -10.35 -21.78
CA VAL A 74 -3.98 -9.83 -22.72
C VAL A 74 -3.31 -10.98 -23.49
N GLY A 75 -2.90 -12.04 -22.79
CA GLY A 75 -2.26 -13.19 -23.42
C GLY A 75 -3.17 -13.92 -24.40
N ILE A 76 -4.43 -14.11 -24.03
CA ILE A 76 -5.44 -14.72 -24.93
C ILE A 76 -5.69 -13.82 -26.14
N ALA A 77 -5.86 -12.51 -25.94
CA ALA A 77 -6.09 -11.56 -27.04
C ALA A 77 -4.95 -11.58 -28.06
N VAL A 78 -3.70 -11.50 -27.59
CA VAL A 78 -2.51 -11.58 -28.46
C VAL A 78 -2.47 -12.94 -29.18
N ARG A 79 -2.79 -14.04 -28.49
CA ARG A 79 -2.77 -15.38 -29.11
C ARG A 79 -3.82 -15.54 -30.21
N ILE A 80 -4.99 -14.96 -30.04
CA ILE A 80 -6.06 -14.98 -31.06
C ILE A 80 -5.62 -14.19 -32.28
N GLU A 81 -5.07 -12.99 -32.10
CA GLU A 81 -4.61 -12.14 -33.19
C GLU A 81 -3.46 -12.78 -33.98
N THR A 82 -2.48 -13.35 -33.30
CA THR A 82 -1.35 -14.06 -33.97
C THR A 82 -1.80 -15.28 -34.76
N ARG A 83 -2.83 -16.01 -34.29
CA ARG A 83 -3.42 -17.15 -35.05
C ARG A 83 -4.28 -16.70 -36.24
N GLY A 84 -4.91 -15.53 -36.13
CA GLY A 84 -5.74 -14.95 -37.19
C GLY A 84 -4.96 -14.36 -38.38
N GLY A 85 -3.61 -14.42 -38.37
CA GLY A 85 -2.77 -13.87 -39.43
C GLY A 85 -2.74 -12.34 -39.51
N ARG A 86 -3.33 -11.68 -38.51
CA ARG A 86 -3.20 -10.23 -38.35
C ARG A 86 -1.91 -9.96 -37.58
N SER A 87 -0.96 -9.27 -38.21
CA SER A 87 0.19 -8.72 -37.51
C SER A 87 -0.31 -7.71 -36.48
N VAL A 88 0.06 -7.88 -35.22
CA VAL A 88 -0.29 -7.00 -34.08
C VAL A 88 0.15 -5.54 -34.30
N GLY A 89 0.78 -5.23 -35.43
CA GLY A 89 1.28 -3.92 -35.87
C GLY A 89 0.70 -3.37 -37.17
N GLY A 90 -0.44 -3.91 -37.69
CA GLY A 90 -1.03 -3.43 -38.94
C GLY A 90 -1.56 -2.00 -38.86
N ASN A 91 -0.92 -1.11 -39.59
CA ASN A 91 -1.33 0.27 -40.00
C ASN A 91 -2.43 0.93 -39.18
N GLY A 92 -2.05 1.73 -38.18
CA GLY A 92 -2.92 2.83 -37.73
C GLY A 92 -3.22 2.95 -36.23
N GLY A 93 -2.58 2.23 -35.36
CA GLY A 93 -2.79 2.42 -33.93
C GLY A 93 -1.56 2.07 -33.12
N GLY A 94 -0.91 3.07 -32.52
CA GLY A 94 0.29 2.91 -31.70
C GLY A 94 0.07 2.02 -30.48
N GLY A 95 -0.01 0.72 -30.70
CA GLY A 95 0.09 -0.25 -29.62
C GLY A 95 1.46 -0.15 -28.96
N PRO A 96 1.56 -0.36 -27.63
CA PRO A 96 2.86 -0.38 -26.97
C PRO A 96 3.82 -1.33 -27.68
N ALA A 97 5.09 -0.90 -27.88
CA ALA A 97 6.13 -1.69 -28.54
C ALA A 97 6.33 -3.11 -27.96
N PHE A 98 5.74 -3.39 -26.80
CA PHE A 98 5.76 -4.70 -26.16
C PHE A 98 4.86 -5.74 -26.83
N LEU A 99 3.80 -5.34 -27.53
CA LEU A 99 2.81 -6.29 -28.09
C LEU A 99 3.42 -7.12 -29.22
N GLU A 100 4.25 -6.51 -30.07
CA GLU A 100 4.96 -7.24 -31.13
C GLU A 100 5.97 -8.25 -30.56
N GLN A 101 6.52 -7.95 -29.41
CA GLN A 101 7.54 -8.78 -28.77
C GLN A 101 6.94 -9.97 -27.99
N ILE A 102 5.67 -9.90 -27.58
CA ILE A 102 5.00 -11.00 -26.84
C ILE A 102 4.95 -12.27 -27.69
N SER A 103 4.68 -12.14 -28.98
CA SER A 103 4.60 -13.29 -29.89
C SER A 103 5.95 -14.02 -30.05
N ASN A 104 7.06 -13.31 -29.84
CA ASN A 104 8.41 -13.85 -29.96
C ASN A 104 8.94 -14.41 -28.64
N ASN A 105 8.48 -13.86 -27.48
CA ASN A 105 8.90 -14.33 -26.18
C ASN A 105 7.83 -14.05 -25.10
N GLY A 106 7.38 -15.14 -24.45
CA GLY A 106 6.32 -15.07 -23.41
C GLY A 106 6.64 -14.19 -22.20
N LEU A 107 7.93 -13.90 -21.93
CA LEU A 107 8.32 -12.98 -20.84
C LEU A 107 7.83 -11.55 -21.07
N PHE A 108 7.70 -11.11 -22.34
CA PHE A 108 7.16 -9.79 -22.68
C PHE A 108 5.71 -9.61 -22.25
N LEU A 109 4.96 -10.68 -22.07
CA LEU A 109 3.61 -10.59 -21.53
C LEU A 109 3.59 -9.97 -20.13
N ALA A 110 4.63 -10.19 -19.30
CA ALA A 110 4.73 -9.58 -17.99
C ALA A 110 4.90 -8.05 -18.09
N PHE A 111 5.73 -7.58 -19.00
CA PHE A 111 5.95 -6.15 -19.21
C PHE A 111 4.70 -5.46 -19.79
N ALA A 112 4.09 -6.07 -20.78
CA ALA A 112 2.86 -5.57 -21.37
C ALA A 112 1.70 -5.54 -20.34
N SER A 113 1.58 -6.57 -19.51
CA SER A 113 0.57 -6.63 -18.47
C SER A 113 0.78 -5.58 -17.39
N LEU A 114 2.03 -5.32 -16.99
CA LEU A 114 2.35 -4.22 -16.08
C LEU A 114 2.03 -2.86 -16.71
N ALA A 115 2.40 -2.65 -17.99
CA ALA A 115 2.07 -1.41 -18.70
C ALA A 115 0.56 -1.19 -18.85
N ALA A 116 -0.21 -2.26 -19.01
CA ALA A 116 -1.67 -2.19 -19.11
C ALA A 116 -2.36 -1.99 -17.73
N THR A 117 -1.80 -2.57 -16.67
CA THR A 117 -2.41 -2.52 -15.33
C THR A 117 -2.02 -1.30 -14.52
N LEU A 118 -0.82 -0.76 -14.71
CA LEU A 118 -0.27 0.34 -13.92
C LEU A 118 -1.02 1.67 -14.08
N PRO A 119 -1.55 2.06 -15.24
CA PRO A 119 -2.32 3.31 -15.34
C PRO A 119 -3.61 3.31 -14.51
N PHE A 120 -4.32 2.17 -14.39
CA PHE A 120 -5.65 2.14 -13.78
C PHE A 120 -5.83 1.04 -12.72
N PHE A 121 -5.65 -0.22 -13.07
CA PHE A 121 -6.04 -1.35 -12.23
C PHE A 121 -5.23 -1.45 -10.94
N LEU A 122 -3.91 -1.37 -11.03
CA LEU A 122 -3.03 -1.41 -9.87
C LEU A 122 -3.27 -0.23 -8.92
N PRO A 123 -3.28 1.03 -9.38
CA PRO A 123 -3.52 2.17 -8.51
C PRO A 123 -4.93 2.20 -7.92
N MET A 124 -5.95 1.76 -8.67
CA MET A 124 -7.31 1.63 -8.14
C MET A 124 -7.38 0.62 -6.99
N ALA A 125 -6.75 -0.55 -7.17
CA ALA A 125 -6.69 -1.56 -6.11
C ALA A 125 -5.97 -1.03 -4.87
N VAL A 126 -4.83 -0.33 -5.04
CA VAL A 126 -4.09 0.31 -3.94
C VAL A 126 -4.92 1.41 -3.29
N GLY A 127 -5.60 2.25 -4.07
CA GLY A 127 -6.46 3.32 -3.57
C GLY A 127 -7.62 2.80 -2.71
N VAL A 128 -8.22 1.68 -3.11
CA VAL A 128 -9.26 1.00 -2.32
C VAL A 128 -8.70 0.47 -1.01
N VAL A 129 -7.56 -0.22 -1.03
CA VAL A 129 -6.96 -0.80 0.18
C VAL A 129 -6.43 0.28 1.13
N ALA A 130 -5.74 1.29 0.60
CA ALA A 130 -5.20 2.41 1.38
C ALA A 130 -6.31 3.29 1.97
N GLY A 131 -7.34 3.60 1.17
CA GLY A 131 -8.50 4.38 1.61
C GLY A 131 -9.28 3.71 2.74
N ASP A 132 -9.31 2.39 2.77
CA ASP A 132 -9.99 1.63 3.83
C ASP A 132 -9.15 1.37 5.08
N ALA A 133 -7.86 1.62 5.04
CA ALA A 133 -6.91 1.15 6.06
C ALA A 133 -7.21 1.68 7.48
N VAL A 134 -7.70 2.90 7.62
CA VAL A 134 -8.09 3.53 8.89
C VAL A 134 -9.61 3.70 8.97
N ALA A 135 -10.22 4.28 7.93
CA ALA A 135 -11.65 4.58 7.89
C ALA A 135 -12.52 3.31 7.96
N GLY A 136 -12.05 2.18 7.41
CA GLY A 136 -12.75 0.91 7.51
C GLY A 136 -12.90 0.41 8.95
N GLU A 137 -11.88 0.60 9.78
CA GLU A 137 -11.93 0.25 11.21
C GLU A 137 -12.73 1.26 12.04
N ALA A 138 -12.67 2.54 11.65
CA ALA A 138 -13.50 3.57 12.25
C ALA A 138 -14.98 3.26 12.03
N SER A 139 -15.37 2.89 10.82
CA SER A 139 -16.77 2.57 10.46
C SER A 139 -17.33 1.33 11.18
N THR A 140 -16.46 0.39 11.56
CA THR A 140 -16.85 -0.82 12.32
C THR A 140 -16.74 -0.64 13.84
N GLY A 141 -16.31 0.53 14.33
CA GLY A 141 -16.12 0.82 15.75
C GLY A 141 -14.91 0.11 16.39
N THR A 142 -14.14 -0.65 15.63
CA THR A 142 -12.98 -1.40 16.14
C THR A 142 -11.78 -0.50 16.42
N LEU A 143 -11.72 0.68 15.81
CA LEU A 143 -10.63 1.65 16.00
C LEU A 143 -10.46 2.05 17.48
N ARG A 144 -11.56 2.14 18.25
CA ARG A 144 -11.53 2.45 19.69
C ARG A 144 -10.69 1.45 20.49
N TYR A 145 -10.84 0.16 20.21
CA TYR A 145 -10.09 -0.89 20.92
C TYR A 145 -8.59 -0.86 20.58
N LEU A 146 -8.25 -0.53 19.35
CA LEU A 146 -6.87 -0.43 18.89
C LEU A 146 -6.12 0.76 19.48
N LEU A 147 -6.84 1.86 19.77
CA LEU A 147 -6.25 3.07 20.33
C LEU A 147 -6.03 3.01 21.86
N VAL A 148 -6.74 2.12 22.54
CA VAL A 148 -6.51 1.81 23.97
C VAL A 148 -5.35 0.79 24.13
N ALA A 149 -4.98 0.08 23.07
CA ALA A 149 -3.88 -0.86 23.11
C ALA A 149 -2.52 -0.18 23.38
N PRO A 150 -1.61 -0.81 24.13
CA PRO A 150 -0.32 -0.23 24.54
C PRO A 150 0.67 0.01 23.38
N ALA A 151 0.28 -0.28 22.15
CA ALA A 151 1.14 -0.21 20.96
C ALA A 151 1.49 1.21 20.51
N GLY A 152 0.74 2.24 20.95
CA GLY A 152 0.95 3.64 20.54
C GLY A 152 0.44 3.96 19.12
N ARG A 153 -0.19 5.14 18.96
CA ARG A 153 -0.84 5.58 17.70
C ARG A 153 0.12 5.57 16.49
N THR A 154 1.36 6.02 16.68
CA THR A 154 2.36 6.07 15.59
C THR A 154 2.70 4.68 15.06
N ARG A 155 2.87 3.68 15.94
CA ARG A 155 3.21 2.31 15.52
C ARG A 155 2.06 1.67 14.76
N LEU A 156 0.83 1.89 15.19
CA LEU A 156 -0.35 1.40 14.50
C LEU A 156 -0.43 2.00 13.08
N LEU A 157 -0.26 3.31 12.94
CA LEU A 157 -0.28 3.95 11.62
C LEU A 157 0.85 3.43 10.71
N LEU A 158 2.06 3.26 11.25
CA LEU A 158 3.17 2.68 10.50
C LEU A 158 2.92 1.23 10.08
N ALA A 159 2.32 0.41 10.96
CA ALA A 159 1.95 -0.96 10.62
C ALA A 159 0.90 -0.99 9.50
N LYS A 160 -0.10 -0.11 9.53
CA LYS A 160 -1.09 0.04 8.48
C LYS A 160 -0.48 0.49 7.16
N TYR A 161 0.40 1.48 7.18
CA TYR A 161 1.11 1.90 5.98
C TYR A 161 1.97 0.77 5.41
N ALA A 162 2.72 0.08 6.25
CA ALA A 162 3.53 -1.07 5.84
C ALA A 162 2.69 -2.20 5.25
N SER A 163 1.48 -2.46 5.78
CA SER A 163 0.57 -3.48 5.22
C SER A 163 0.02 -3.07 3.85
N VAL A 164 -0.23 -1.78 3.62
CA VAL A 164 -0.60 -1.26 2.28
C VAL A 164 0.58 -1.38 1.31
N LEU A 165 1.81 -1.09 1.74
CA LEU A 165 3.01 -1.30 0.90
C LEU A 165 3.22 -2.77 0.57
N ALA A 166 3.01 -3.67 1.53
CA ALA A 166 3.05 -5.11 1.28
C ALA A 166 1.98 -5.53 0.25
N PHE A 167 0.80 -4.91 0.30
CA PHE A 167 -0.23 -5.11 -0.73
C PHE A 167 0.23 -4.60 -2.11
N CYS A 168 0.90 -3.45 -2.22
CA CYS A 168 1.47 -2.96 -3.49
C CYS A 168 2.43 -3.98 -4.10
N VAL A 169 3.32 -4.55 -3.29
CA VAL A 169 4.26 -5.59 -3.73
C VAL A 169 3.50 -6.86 -4.16
N ALA A 170 2.57 -7.33 -3.33
CA ALA A 170 1.80 -8.53 -3.62
C ALA A 170 0.95 -8.38 -4.89
N ALA A 171 0.27 -7.24 -5.08
CA ALA A 171 -0.53 -6.93 -6.25
C ALA A 171 0.31 -6.94 -7.54
N THR A 172 1.49 -6.30 -7.50
CA THR A 172 2.43 -6.30 -8.63
C THR A 172 2.95 -7.70 -8.92
N LEU A 173 3.32 -8.45 -7.88
CA LEU A 173 3.79 -9.84 -8.05
C LEU A 173 2.70 -10.76 -8.60
N VAL A 174 1.46 -10.59 -8.21
CA VAL A 174 0.32 -11.35 -8.76
C VAL A 174 0.17 -11.11 -10.26
N VAL A 175 0.29 -9.85 -10.71
CA VAL A 175 0.27 -9.51 -12.15
C VAL A 175 1.43 -10.18 -12.86
N VAL A 176 2.66 -10.05 -12.34
CA VAL A 176 3.87 -10.63 -12.97
C VAL A 176 3.80 -12.15 -13.01
N LEU A 177 3.46 -12.81 -11.91
CA LEU A 177 3.37 -14.28 -11.84
C LEU A 177 2.30 -14.82 -12.78
N SER A 178 1.11 -14.20 -12.78
CA SER A 178 0.05 -14.58 -13.73
C SER A 178 0.51 -14.41 -15.18
N ALA A 179 1.16 -13.28 -15.49
CA ALA A 179 1.68 -13.01 -16.84
C ALA A 179 2.77 -13.99 -17.25
N VAL A 180 3.69 -14.35 -16.36
CA VAL A 180 4.76 -15.33 -16.64
C VAL A 180 4.16 -16.72 -16.87
N ILE A 181 3.21 -17.16 -16.04
CA ILE A 181 2.53 -18.45 -16.20
C ILE A 181 1.84 -18.49 -17.57
N VAL A 182 1.03 -17.48 -17.90
CA VAL A 182 0.31 -17.40 -19.16
C VAL A 182 1.26 -17.26 -20.35
N GLY A 183 2.30 -16.43 -20.21
CA GLY A 183 3.30 -16.21 -21.24
C GLY A 183 4.04 -17.50 -21.60
N PHE A 184 4.48 -18.25 -20.62
CA PHE A 184 5.22 -19.51 -20.84
C PHE A 184 4.33 -20.65 -21.36
N THR A 185 3.01 -20.59 -21.12
CA THR A 185 2.08 -21.60 -21.64
C THR A 185 1.62 -21.30 -23.07
N LEU A 186 1.52 -20.02 -23.46
CA LEU A 186 0.95 -19.61 -24.74
C LEU A 186 1.99 -19.25 -25.80
N PHE A 187 3.19 -18.83 -25.39
CA PHE A 187 4.23 -18.29 -26.28
C PHE A 187 5.58 -18.99 -26.10
N PRO A 188 6.49 -18.90 -27.10
CA PRO A 188 7.83 -19.44 -26.98
C PRO A 188 8.59 -18.80 -25.81
N VAL A 189 9.53 -19.57 -25.25
CA VAL A 189 10.44 -19.11 -24.19
C VAL A 189 11.87 -19.24 -24.73
N GLY A 190 12.63 -18.14 -24.64
CA GLY A 190 14.00 -18.10 -25.15
C GLY A 190 14.68 -16.79 -24.76
N ASP A 191 15.73 -16.44 -25.54
CA ASP A 191 16.43 -15.18 -25.35
C ASP A 191 15.50 -13.99 -25.52
N VAL A 192 15.70 -12.97 -24.71
CA VAL A 192 14.82 -11.80 -24.61
C VAL A 192 15.39 -10.69 -25.49
N THR A 193 14.62 -10.23 -26.47
CA THR A 193 14.98 -9.06 -27.26
C THR A 193 14.59 -7.79 -26.54
N LEU A 194 15.55 -6.96 -26.16
CA LEU A 194 15.32 -5.68 -25.51
C LEU A 194 14.68 -4.66 -26.48
N LEU A 195 14.09 -3.60 -25.94
CA LEU A 195 13.51 -2.50 -26.73
C LEU A 195 14.56 -1.78 -27.59
N SER A 196 15.85 -1.92 -27.28
CA SER A 196 16.98 -1.43 -28.10
C SER A 196 17.38 -2.38 -29.25
N GLY A 197 16.70 -3.52 -29.43
CA GLY A 197 17.02 -4.52 -30.45
C GLY A 197 18.09 -5.56 -30.06
N ASN A 198 18.78 -5.37 -28.93
CA ASN A 198 19.76 -6.32 -28.41
C ASN A 198 19.06 -7.53 -27.78
N THR A 199 19.61 -8.72 -27.95
CA THR A 199 19.16 -9.94 -27.28
C THR A 199 19.98 -10.18 -26.02
N VAL A 200 19.30 -10.61 -24.96
CA VAL A 200 19.90 -10.99 -23.68
C VAL A 200 19.41 -12.39 -23.29
N PRO A 201 20.18 -13.16 -22.53
CA PRO A 201 19.75 -14.48 -22.09
C PRO A 201 18.53 -14.37 -21.17
N LEU A 202 17.73 -15.43 -21.10
CA LEU A 202 16.50 -15.50 -20.30
C LEU A 202 16.73 -15.13 -18.83
N SER A 203 17.87 -15.52 -18.24
CA SER A 203 18.25 -15.16 -16.87
C SER A 203 18.30 -13.66 -16.62
N ASP A 204 18.89 -12.92 -17.58
CA ASP A 204 18.98 -11.45 -17.52
C ASP A 204 17.60 -10.82 -17.70
N GLY A 205 16.78 -11.40 -18.57
CA GLY A 205 15.38 -11.00 -18.76
C GLY A 205 14.54 -11.17 -17.48
N ILE A 206 14.70 -12.28 -16.77
CA ILE A 206 14.02 -12.52 -15.50
C ILE A 206 14.48 -11.53 -14.43
N LEU A 207 15.79 -11.28 -14.32
CA LEU A 207 16.34 -10.31 -13.37
C LEU A 207 15.81 -8.89 -13.63
N ARG A 208 15.76 -8.46 -14.90
CA ARG A 208 15.13 -7.20 -15.30
C ARG A 208 13.64 -7.18 -14.98
N GLY A 209 12.93 -8.29 -15.18
CA GLY A 209 11.52 -8.44 -14.82
C GLY A 209 11.27 -8.26 -13.34
N LEU A 210 12.12 -8.85 -12.49
CA LEU A 210 12.03 -8.67 -11.04
C LEU A 210 12.33 -7.22 -10.62
N LEU A 211 13.34 -6.59 -11.22
CA LEU A 211 13.65 -5.18 -10.99
C LEU A 211 12.47 -4.29 -11.40
N ILE A 212 11.86 -4.54 -12.55
CA ILE A 212 10.68 -3.81 -13.02
C ILE A 212 9.50 -4.00 -12.07
N ALA A 213 9.25 -5.21 -11.58
CA ALA A 213 8.22 -5.47 -10.59
C ALA A 213 8.43 -4.65 -9.31
N LEU A 214 9.66 -4.56 -8.83
CA LEU A 214 10.02 -3.74 -7.67
C LEU A 214 9.84 -2.26 -7.94
N LEU A 215 10.23 -1.77 -9.12
CA LEU A 215 10.06 -0.38 -9.53
C LEU A 215 8.57 -0.01 -9.65
N VAL A 216 7.75 -0.88 -10.22
CA VAL A 216 6.30 -0.68 -10.31
C VAL A 216 5.67 -0.65 -8.91
N ALA A 217 6.04 -1.58 -8.02
CA ALA A 217 5.56 -1.55 -6.64
C ALA A 217 5.97 -0.26 -5.92
N SER A 218 7.21 0.21 -6.12
CA SER A 218 7.70 1.45 -5.53
C SER A 218 7.02 2.70 -6.10
N SER A 219 6.55 2.65 -7.35
CA SER A 219 5.78 3.73 -7.97
C SER A 219 4.41 3.98 -7.31
N LEU A 220 3.92 3.04 -6.52
CA LEU A 220 2.64 3.14 -5.81
C LEU A 220 2.76 3.64 -4.36
N ILE A 221 3.99 3.87 -3.88
CA ILE A 221 4.27 4.28 -2.48
C ILE A 221 3.60 5.62 -2.13
N GLY A 222 3.69 6.60 -3.02
CA GLY A 222 3.08 7.92 -2.84
C GLY A 222 1.56 7.86 -2.81
N LEU A 223 0.95 7.08 -3.71
CA LEU A 223 -0.50 6.85 -3.71
C LEU A 223 -0.96 6.13 -2.44
N ALA A 224 -0.19 5.15 -1.95
CA ALA A 224 -0.48 4.47 -0.70
C ALA A 224 -0.51 5.45 0.49
N ALA A 225 0.45 6.38 0.57
CA ALA A 225 0.49 7.43 1.60
C ALA A 225 -0.70 8.41 1.48
N LEU A 226 -1.02 8.83 0.26
CA LEU A 226 -2.16 9.71 -0.03
C LEU A 226 -3.48 9.03 0.36
N GLY A 227 -3.69 7.77 -0.02
CA GLY A 227 -4.89 7.02 0.36
C GLY A 227 -5.01 6.82 1.87
N LEU A 228 -3.89 6.53 2.54
CA LEU A 228 -3.86 6.46 4.00
C LEU A 228 -4.20 7.80 4.65
N PHE A 229 -3.69 8.92 4.12
CA PHE A 229 -4.05 10.26 4.60
C PHE A 229 -5.55 10.52 4.43
N VAL A 230 -6.12 10.29 3.25
CA VAL A 230 -7.57 10.42 3.00
C VAL A 230 -8.37 9.56 3.97
N SER A 231 -7.89 8.34 4.26
CA SER A 231 -8.50 7.43 5.22
C SER A 231 -8.52 7.97 6.66
N THR A 232 -7.61 8.87 7.03
CA THR A 232 -7.61 9.52 8.35
C THR A 232 -8.59 10.69 8.45
N LEU A 233 -9.12 11.21 7.34
CA LEU A 233 -9.99 12.38 7.30
C LEU A 233 -11.47 12.05 7.53
N THR A 234 -11.88 10.81 7.32
CA THR A 234 -13.29 10.39 7.40
C THR A 234 -13.45 9.11 8.24
N ASP A 235 -14.66 8.87 8.75
CA ASP A 235 -15.06 7.64 9.46
C ASP A 235 -15.78 6.64 8.53
N SER A 236 -16.00 7.02 7.28
CA SER A 236 -16.64 6.17 6.27
C SER A 236 -15.59 5.48 5.40
N GLY A 237 -15.41 4.17 5.56
CA GLY A 237 -14.50 3.38 4.71
C GLY A 237 -14.83 3.49 3.22
N ILE A 238 -16.13 3.45 2.86
CA ILE A 238 -16.58 3.60 1.48
C ILE A 238 -16.28 5.01 0.97
N GLY A 239 -16.52 6.05 1.79
CA GLY A 239 -16.21 7.43 1.44
C GLY A 239 -14.72 7.65 1.20
N ALA A 240 -13.84 7.10 2.06
CA ALA A 240 -12.40 7.20 1.90
C ALA A 240 -11.90 6.51 0.63
N MET A 241 -12.39 5.29 0.35
CA MET A 241 -12.07 4.57 -0.89
C MET A 241 -12.48 5.38 -2.13
N ALA A 242 -13.74 5.85 -2.17
CA ALA A 242 -14.27 6.63 -3.28
C ALA A 242 -13.49 7.94 -3.48
N ALA A 243 -13.15 8.65 -2.40
CA ALA A 243 -12.37 9.89 -2.46
C ALA A 243 -10.95 9.63 -2.98
N THR A 244 -10.29 8.56 -2.52
CA THR A 244 -8.93 8.20 -2.98
C THR A 244 -8.92 7.83 -4.45
N VAL A 245 -9.87 7.00 -4.89
CA VAL A 245 -9.99 6.61 -6.30
C VAL A 245 -10.41 7.81 -7.18
N GLY A 246 -11.33 8.63 -6.71
CA GLY A 246 -11.73 9.85 -7.43
C GLY A 246 -10.58 10.82 -7.60
N LEU A 247 -9.77 11.03 -6.56
CA LEU A 247 -8.56 11.86 -6.63
C LEU A 247 -7.52 11.29 -7.60
N LEU A 248 -7.31 9.96 -7.58
CA LEU A 248 -6.44 9.27 -8.52
C LEU A 248 -6.88 9.54 -9.97
N ILE A 249 -8.17 9.32 -10.27
CA ILE A 249 -8.71 9.54 -11.62
C ILE A 249 -8.56 11.00 -12.04
N THR A 250 -8.85 11.94 -11.14
CA THR A 250 -8.70 13.37 -11.41
C THR A 250 -7.25 13.72 -11.76
N ILE A 251 -6.28 13.21 -10.99
CA ILE A 251 -4.86 13.47 -11.25
C ILE A 251 -4.41 12.85 -12.57
N GLN A 252 -4.89 11.67 -12.93
CA GLN A 252 -4.59 11.06 -14.23
C GLN A 252 -5.19 11.83 -15.40
N ILE A 253 -6.42 12.37 -15.25
CA ILE A 253 -7.01 13.25 -16.26
C ILE A 253 -6.13 14.50 -16.42
N VAL A 254 -5.72 15.13 -15.32
CA VAL A 254 -4.84 16.32 -15.37
C VAL A 254 -3.51 16.00 -16.06
N ASP A 255 -2.92 14.82 -15.77
CA ASP A 255 -1.66 14.38 -16.40
C ASP A 255 -1.82 14.10 -17.91
N SER A 256 -3.03 13.78 -18.37
CA SER A 256 -3.31 13.54 -19.79
C SER A 256 -3.54 14.80 -20.61
N ILE A 257 -3.72 15.98 -19.98
CA ILE A 257 -4.02 17.24 -20.65
C ILE A 257 -2.73 17.94 -21.11
N PRO A 258 -2.43 18.04 -22.44
CA PRO A 258 -1.15 18.60 -22.91
C PRO A 258 -0.91 20.06 -22.50
N GLN A 259 -1.99 20.84 -22.30
CA GLN A 259 -1.91 22.25 -21.91
C GLN A 259 -1.34 22.43 -20.48
N LEU A 260 -1.37 21.38 -19.67
CA LEU A 260 -0.88 21.38 -18.29
C LEU A 260 0.54 20.82 -18.16
N HIS A 261 1.32 20.80 -19.25
CA HIS A 261 2.69 20.24 -19.29
C HIS A 261 3.62 20.79 -18.18
N THR A 262 3.40 22.01 -17.70
CA THR A 262 4.18 22.60 -16.59
C THR A 262 3.91 21.91 -15.27
N VAL A 263 2.70 21.37 -15.05
CA VAL A 263 2.29 20.72 -13.79
C VAL A 263 2.52 19.21 -13.83
N GLN A 264 2.43 18.60 -15.01
CA GLN A 264 2.56 17.14 -15.20
C GLN A 264 3.78 16.52 -14.51
N PRO A 265 5.02 17.08 -14.58
CA PRO A 265 6.19 16.49 -13.95
C PRO A 265 6.12 16.39 -12.41
N TYR A 266 5.18 17.09 -11.78
CA TYR A 266 4.96 17.05 -10.34
C TYR A 266 3.84 16.11 -9.92
N LEU A 267 3.09 15.54 -10.87
CA LEU A 267 2.02 14.59 -10.62
C LEU A 267 2.60 13.18 -10.41
N PHE A 268 2.15 12.50 -9.37
CA PHE A 268 2.72 11.20 -8.99
C PHE A 268 2.60 10.10 -10.08
N PRO A 269 1.59 10.08 -11.02
CA PRO A 269 1.53 9.07 -12.07
C PRO A 269 2.43 9.36 -13.27
N HIS A 270 2.92 10.59 -13.43
CA HIS A 270 3.61 11.06 -14.64
C HIS A 270 4.79 10.17 -15.09
N TYR A 271 5.58 9.69 -14.14
CA TYR A 271 6.74 8.86 -14.43
C TYR A 271 6.50 7.36 -14.23
N TRP A 272 5.28 6.91 -14.03
CA TRP A 272 5.01 5.50 -13.72
C TRP A 272 5.51 4.53 -14.80
N LEU A 273 5.37 4.90 -16.07
CA LEU A 273 5.81 4.06 -17.18
C LEU A 273 7.33 4.11 -17.46
N SER A 274 8.09 4.88 -16.68
CA SER A 274 9.56 4.94 -16.83
C SER A 274 10.27 3.62 -16.55
N PHE A 275 9.59 2.64 -15.95
CA PHE A 275 10.15 1.30 -15.82
C PHE A 275 10.49 0.65 -17.17
N ALA A 276 9.82 1.06 -18.25
CA ALA A 276 10.11 0.58 -19.62
C ALA A 276 11.55 0.90 -20.06
N ASP A 277 12.16 1.95 -19.53
CA ASP A 277 13.54 2.32 -19.83
C ASP A 277 14.58 1.30 -19.30
N VAL A 278 14.19 0.45 -18.35
CA VAL A 278 15.03 -0.68 -17.88
C VAL A 278 15.17 -1.77 -18.96
N MET A 279 14.21 -1.84 -19.91
CA MET A 279 14.26 -2.77 -21.04
C MET A 279 15.11 -2.24 -22.20
N ARG A 280 15.86 -1.17 -22.00
CA ARG A 280 16.82 -0.64 -22.99
C ARG A 280 18.24 -1.03 -22.63
N ALA A 281 19.11 -1.06 -23.61
CA ALA A 281 20.54 -1.20 -23.44
C ALA A 281 21.25 -0.07 -24.22
N PRO A 282 21.92 0.88 -23.53
CA PRO A 282 22.08 0.98 -22.08
C PRO A 282 20.79 1.39 -21.36
N VAL A 283 20.65 1.01 -20.06
CA VAL A 283 19.50 1.37 -19.22
C VAL A 283 19.47 2.87 -18.99
N ILE A 284 18.30 3.50 -19.18
CA ILE A 284 18.09 4.93 -18.95
C ILE A 284 17.46 5.12 -17.56
N TRP A 285 18.24 5.58 -16.58
CA TRP A 285 17.80 5.73 -15.19
C TRP A 285 17.09 7.04 -14.88
N THR A 286 17.17 8.04 -15.78
CA THR A 286 16.66 9.40 -15.50
C THR A 286 15.18 9.43 -15.14
N GLY A 287 14.32 8.73 -15.88
CA GLY A 287 12.90 8.63 -15.61
C GLY A 287 12.61 7.88 -14.30
N VAL A 288 13.32 6.78 -14.09
CA VAL A 288 13.19 5.95 -12.88
C VAL A 288 13.56 6.74 -11.61
N VAL A 289 14.68 7.47 -11.63
CA VAL A 289 15.11 8.29 -10.48
C VAL A 289 14.11 9.41 -10.20
N LYS A 290 13.60 10.08 -11.23
CA LYS A 290 12.56 11.12 -11.07
C LYS A 290 11.28 10.52 -10.45
N ASN A 291 10.86 9.34 -10.91
CA ASN A 291 9.71 8.64 -10.34
C ASN A 291 9.93 8.35 -8.85
N LEU A 292 11.03 7.71 -8.49
CA LEU A 292 11.34 7.35 -7.09
C LEU A 292 11.42 8.58 -6.19
N ALA A 293 12.06 9.66 -6.65
CA ALA A 293 12.14 10.91 -5.91
C ALA A 293 10.74 11.51 -5.68
N LEU A 294 9.91 11.53 -6.72
CA LEU A 294 8.56 12.05 -6.64
C LEU A 294 7.69 11.21 -5.66
N GLN A 295 7.76 9.89 -5.74
CA GLN A 295 7.06 9.01 -4.79
C GLN A 295 7.52 9.22 -3.35
N ALA A 296 8.83 9.44 -3.13
CA ALA A 296 9.37 9.73 -1.81
C ALA A 296 8.83 11.06 -1.25
N VAL A 297 8.73 12.10 -2.08
CA VAL A 297 8.13 13.38 -1.68
C VAL A 297 6.66 13.20 -1.31
N TYR A 298 5.86 12.51 -2.13
CA TYR A 298 4.46 12.25 -1.82
C TYR A 298 4.32 11.41 -0.54
N ALA A 299 5.14 10.38 -0.35
CA ALA A 299 5.14 9.58 0.86
C ALA A 299 5.50 10.41 2.12
N ALA A 300 6.48 11.30 2.02
CA ALA A 300 6.87 12.18 3.12
C ALA A 300 5.77 13.19 3.47
N VAL A 301 5.19 13.86 2.47
CA VAL A 301 4.15 14.89 2.68
C VAL A 301 2.87 14.25 3.22
N PHE A 302 2.31 13.25 2.53
CA PHE A 302 1.04 12.67 2.93
C PHE A 302 1.19 11.70 4.12
N GLY A 303 2.34 11.05 4.27
CA GLY A 303 2.65 10.26 5.46
C GLY A 303 2.75 11.12 6.72
N SER A 304 3.42 12.27 6.67
CA SER A 304 3.49 13.21 7.80
C SER A 304 2.13 13.84 8.10
N ALA A 305 1.34 14.20 7.07
CA ALA A 305 -0.01 14.71 7.24
C ALA A 305 -0.95 13.67 7.88
N ALA A 306 -0.88 12.41 7.43
CA ALA A 306 -1.63 11.30 8.02
C ALA A 306 -1.22 11.10 9.49
N TRP A 307 0.07 11.13 9.79
CA TRP A 307 0.57 11.01 11.14
C TRP A 307 0.09 12.15 12.05
N ALA A 308 0.20 13.39 11.61
CA ALA A 308 -0.26 14.56 12.35
C ALA A 308 -1.76 14.45 12.63
N ARG A 309 -2.57 14.15 11.61
CA ARG A 309 -4.03 14.03 11.75
C ARG A 309 -4.42 12.87 12.67
N PHE A 310 -3.79 11.71 12.55
CA PHE A 310 -4.10 10.53 13.34
C PHE A 310 -3.71 10.67 14.81
N THR A 311 -2.61 11.38 15.11
CA THR A 311 -2.14 11.61 16.49
C THR A 311 -2.92 12.69 17.21
N THR A 312 -3.43 13.71 16.50
CA THR A 312 -4.21 14.82 17.06
C THR A 312 -5.71 14.54 17.12
N ARG A 313 -6.17 13.44 16.52
CA ARG A 313 -7.59 13.10 16.51
C ARG A 313 -8.07 12.68 17.90
N ASP A 314 -8.90 13.52 18.52
CA ASP A 314 -9.62 13.17 19.75
C ASP A 314 -10.74 12.18 19.40
N ILE A 315 -10.78 11.08 20.13
CA ILE A 315 -11.88 10.13 20.06
C ILE A 315 -12.89 10.58 21.09
N THR A 316 -13.67 11.60 20.75
CA THR A 316 -14.89 11.89 21.47
C THR A 316 -15.86 10.74 21.23
N ALA A 317 -16.29 10.16 22.35
CA ALA A 317 -17.16 9.01 22.45
C ALA A 317 -18.51 9.21 21.73
#